data_378c832adfcb592d4303f11556d27b6c
#
_entry.id   378c832adfcb592d4303f11556d27b6c
#
_cell.length_a   1.000
_cell.length_b   1.000
_cell.length_c   1.000
_cell.angle_alpha   90.00
_cell.angle_beta   90.00
_cell.angle_gamma   90.00
#
_symmetry.space_group_name_H-M   'P 1'
#
loop_
_entity.id
_entity.type
_entity.pdbx_description
1 polymer ?
#
loop_
_entity_poly.entity_id
_entity_poly.type
_entity_poly.pdbx_seq_one_letter_code
_entity_poly.pdbx_strand_id
1 'polypeptide(L)'
;MQVRFTLPDGMVAFMPWQTLLPETAFAWKSTGAFSHASAEPMRVAGGELDVLTLGPGFDRDSAVRDWIARGASASSRLFGQLPVRRALVIAVPADRAGPGFGMALRGGGPAVVIFLDRHVTRESLANDWTATHELLHLGVPRLPPEDAWLFEGLASYYTEVVRARAGSISPARAYQHLLEGFERGRSNESSLSLRDESSQMHERRSFYRVYWAGAALAFLTDVEARRTSGPTLDSALQAFAACCAASEEDWNAERVLAHLDRSLGAPHFTEQARRWLDRREFPALDGVLRSLGVAPGPRGEAIFGPALNAAIRDAIMAPAPLPAAR
;
A
#
# COMPACT_ATOMS: atom_id res chain seq x y z
N MET A 1 21.77 -11.78 -20.77
CA MET A 1 21.28 -11.03 -21.96
C MET A 1 21.65 -9.59 -21.76
N GLN A 2 22.30 -8.95 -22.78
CA GLN A 2 22.61 -7.52 -22.75
C GLN A 2 21.57 -6.80 -23.60
N VAL A 3 20.90 -5.80 -23.07
CA VAL A 3 19.91 -4.98 -23.79
C VAL A 3 20.56 -3.62 -24.09
N ARG A 4 20.54 -3.20 -25.36
CA ARG A 4 20.99 -1.87 -25.79
C ARG A 4 19.79 -1.14 -26.39
N PHE A 5 19.53 0.07 -25.91
CA PHE A 5 18.54 0.97 -26.51
C PHE A 5 19.27 1.94 -27.47
N THR A 6 18.75 2.08 -28.68
CA THR A 6 19.10 3.17 -29.59
C THR A 6 17.98 4.17 -29.55
N LEU A 7 18.23 5.34 -28.98
CA LEU A 7 17.23 6.36 -28.73
C LEU A 7 17.47 7.57 -29.61
N PRO A 8 16.42 8.33 -29.97
CA PRO A 8 16.57 9.65 -30.56
C PRO A 8 17.40 10.60 -29.69
N ASP A 9 17.97 11.64 -30.30
CA ASP A 9 18.79 12.63 -29.59
C ASP A 9 18.00 13.27 -28.42
N GLY A 10 18.65 13.34 -27.27
CA GLY A 10 18.06 13.90 -26.04
C GLY A 10 17.03 13.03 -25.32
N MET A 11 16.70 11.85 -25.85
CA MET A 11 15.81 10.91 -25.16
C MET A 11 16.59 10.02 -24.20
N VAL A 12 16.02 9.80 -23.01
CA VAL A 12 16.59 8.96 -21.94
C VAL A 12 15.67 7.78 -21.66
N ALA A 13 16.27 6.61 -21.41
CA ALA A 13 15.55 5.45 -20.91
C ALA A 13 15.51 5.45 -19.39
N PHE A 14 14.32 5.38 -18.82
CA PHE A 14 14.09 5.23 -17.39
C PHE A 14 13.67 3.79 -17.11
N MET A 15 14.54 3.05 -16.45
CA MET A 15 14.34 1.62 -16.16
C MET A 15 14.62 1.35 -14.69
N PRO A 16 13.84 0.48 -14.04
CA PRO A 16 14.09 0.08 -12.65
C PRO A 16 15.33 -0.81 -12.49
N TRP A 17 15.91 -1.29 -13.58
CA TRP A 17 17.05 -2.23 -13.60
C TRP A 17 18.34 -1.68 -13.00
N GLN A 18 18.47 -0.36 -12.88
CA GLN A 18 19.66 0.28 -12.30
C GLN A 18 19.90 -0.12 -10.85
N THR A 19 18.94 -0.80 -10.23
CA THR A 19 19.04 -1.29 -8.86
C THR A 19 19.37 -2.76 -8.75
N LEU A 20 19.38 -3.51 -9.87
CA LEU A 20 19.69 -4.94 -9.87
C LEU A 20 21.17 -5.17 -10.08
N LEU A 21 21.71 -6.12 -9.30
CA LEU A 21 23.05 -6.65 -9.60
C LEU A 21 23.01 -7.40 -10.94
N PRO A 22 24.02 -7.25 -11.81
CA PRO A 22 24.03 -7.85 -13.15
C PRO A 22 23.78 -9.36 -13.17
N GLU A 23 24.10 -10.03 -12.08
CA GLU A 23 24.04 -11.49 -11.94
C GLU A 23 22.63 -12.01 -11.59
N THR A 24 21.72 -11.14 -11.11
CA THR A 24 20.38 -11.51 -10.68
C THR A 24 19.26 -11.00 -11.58
N ALA A 25 19.59 -10.26 -12.62
CA ALA A 25 18.62 -9.61 -13.50
C ALA A 25 18.06 -10.58 -14.55
N PHE A 26 17.14 -11.44 -14.15
CA PHE A 26 16.29 -12.21 -15.07
C PHE A 26 14.87 -11.62 -15.09
N ALA A 27 14.67 -10.53 -15.81
CA ALA A 27 13.34 -10.01 -16.05
C ALA A 27 12.95 -10.17 -17.51
N TRP A 28 12.03 -11.08 -17.80
CA TRP A 28 11.39 -11.21 -19.11
C TRP A 28 10.40 -10.06 -19.39
N LYS A 29 9.94 -9.41 -18.33
CA LYS A 29 9.06 -8.24 -18.38
C LYS A 29 9.59 -7.19 -17.43
N SER A 30 9.69 -5.96 -17.89
CA SER A 30 10.03 -4.81 -17.06
C SER A 30 9.23 -3.61 -17.50
N THR A 31 8.94 -2.74 -16.54
CA THR A 31 8.29 -1.47 -16.79
C THR A 31 9.35 -0.40 -16.87
N GLY A 32 9.30 0.39 -17.93
CA GLY A 32 10.19 1.54 -18.12
C GLY A 32 9.49 2.60 -18.94
N ALA A 33 10.15 3.73 -19.09
CA ALA A 33 9.69 4.82 -19.94
C ALA A 33 10.84 5.42 -20.73
N PHE A 34 10.53 6.01 -21.86
CA PHE A 34 11.45 6.79 -22.68
C PHE A 34 10.95 8.23 -22.72
N SER A 35 11.77 9.19 -22.38
CA SER A 35 11.39 10.58 -22.31
C SER A 35 12.57 11.51 -22.62
N HIS A 36 12.26 12.71 -23.11
CA HIS A 36 13.20 13.82 -23.19
C HIS A 36 13.34 14.58 -21.85
N ALA A 37 12.48 14.28 -20.87
CA ALA A 37 12.56 14.88 -19.54
C ALA A 37 13.78 14.34 -18.78
N SER A 38 14.43 15.19 -18.01
CA SER A 38 15.40 14.76 -17.00
C SER A 38 14.65 14.42 -15.71
N ALA A 39 14.80 13.22 -15.19
CA ALA A 39 14.33 12.91 -13.86
C ALA A 39 15.46 13.17 -12.86
N GLU A 40 15.25 14.10 -11.94
CA GLU A 40 16.11 14.18 -10.77
C GLU A 40 15.63 13.18 -9.71
N PRO A 41 16.52 12.38 -9.12
CA PRO A 41 16.15 11.47 -8.04
C PRO A 41 15.53 12.24 -6.87
N MET A 42 14.41 11.75 -6.36
CA MET A 42 13.79 12.24 -5.15
C MET A 42 14.32 11.43 -3.97
N ARG A 43 15.07 12.06 -3.09
CA ARG A 43 15.55 11.39 -1.87
C ARG A 43 14.44 11.31 -0.85
N VAL A 44 14.26 10.14 -0.30
CA VAL A 44 13.35 9.83 0.82
C VAL A 44 14.12 9.04 1.87
N ALA A 45 13.58 8.93 3.08
CA ALA A 45 14.27 8.20 4.15
C ALA A 45 14.66 6.78 3.70
N GLY A 46 15.96 6.49 3.65
CA GLY A 46 16.52 5.17 3.32
C GLY A 46 16.61 4.82 1.84
N GLY A 47 16.21 5.70 0.91
CA GLY A 47 16.28 5.40 -0.52
C GLY A 47 15.99 6.57 -1.45
N GLU A 48 15.81 6.27 -2.72
CA GLU A 48 15.56 7.23 -3.78
C GLU A 48 14.40 6.79 -4.67
N LEU A 49 13.62 7.75 -5.15
CA LEU A 49 12.60 7.55 -6.18
C LEU A 49 13.01 8.31 -7.44
N ASP A 50 13.13 7.61 -8.55
CA ASP A 50 13.21 8.24 -9.87
C ASP A 50 11.78 8.59 -10.30
N VAL A 51 11.38 9.84 -10.18
CA VAL A 51 10.03 10.28 -10.52
C VAL A 51 10.01 10.86 -11.91
N LEU A 52 9.28 10.20 -12.79
CA LEU A 52 9.04 10.63 -14.16
C LEU A 52 7.56 10.98 -14.33
N THR A 53 7.29 12.21 -14.74
CA THR A 53 5.96 12.67 -15.16
C THR A 53 5.89 12.71 -16.67
N LEU A 54 4.96 12.00 -17.28
CA LEU A 54 4.79 11.94 -18.72
C LEU A 54 3.72 12.92 -19.20
N GLY A 55 3.95 13.49 -20.39
CA GLY A 55 2.99 14.33 -21.10
C GLY A 55 3.07 15.82 -20.79
N PRO A 56 2.57 16.66 -21.71
CA PRO A 56 2.65 18.11 -21.60
C PRO A 56 1.87 18.65 -20.41
N GLY A 57 2.50 19.50 -19.61
CA GLY A 57 1.94 20.11 -18.42
C GLY A 57 2.22 19.34 -17.13
N PHE A 58 2.39 18.02 -17.18
CA PHE A 58 2.71 17.19 -16.02
C PHE A 58 4.19 17.22 -15.65
N ASP A 59 5.06 17.31 -16.64
CA ASP A 59 6.52 17.35 -16.51
C ASP A 59 7.04 18.55 -15.69
N ARG A 60 6.24 19.59 -15.53
CA ARG A 60 6.57 20.80 -14.75
C ARG A 60 5.77 20.93 -13.45
N ASP A 61 4.88 19.99 -13.16
CA ASP A 61 4.00 20.10 -12.00
C ASP A 61 4.67 19.62 -10.72
N SER A 62 5.20 20.56 -9.96
CA SER A 62 5.73 20.30 -8.62
C SER A 62 4.67 19.64 -7.70
N ALA A 63 3.37 19.85 -7.96
CA ALA A 63 2.30 19.30 -7.13
C ALA A 63 2.22 17.78 -7.19
N VAL A 64 2.43 17.18 -8.37
CA VAL A 64 2.49 15.72 -8.54
C VAL A 64 3.71 15.15 -7.81
N ARG A 65 4.88 15.79 -7.97
CA ARG A 65 6.10 15.37 -7.26
C ARG A 65 5.96 15.51 -5.74
N ASP A 66 5.40 16.62 -5.26
CA ASP A 66 5.14 16.85 -3.84
C ASP A 66 4.16 15.81 -3.27
N TRP A 67 3.16 15.42 -4.05
CA TRP A 67 2.20 14.39 -3.68
C TRP A 67 2.85 13.01 -3.57
N ILE A 68 3.69 12.62 -4.54
CA ILE A 68 4.47 11.38 -4.48
C ILE A 68 5.42 11.41 -3.28
N ALA A 69 6.09 12.54 -3.01
CA ALA A 69 6.99 12.70 -1.86
C ALA A 69 6.25 12.51 -0.52
N ARG A 70 5.03 13.06 -0.40
CA ARG A 70 4.18 12.84 0.78
C ARG A 70 3.82 11.37 0.96
N GLY A 71 3.41 10.68 -0.13
CA GLY A 71 3.13 9.26 -0.11
C GLY A 71 4.33 8.42 0.32
N ALA A 72 5.51 8.73 -0.22
CA ALA A 72 6.76 8.05 0.14
C ALA A 72 7.15 8.28 1.60
N SER A 73 7.03 9.52 2.08
CA SER A 73 7.27 9.85 3.49
C SER A 73 6.30 9.13 4.42
N ALA A 74 5.02 9.04 4.06
CA ALA A 74 4.01 8.33 4.84
C ALA A 74 4.33 6.82 4.89
N SER A 75 4.63 6.19 3.75
CA SER A 75 5.01 4.76 3.69
C SER A 75 6.29 4.47 4.49
N SER A 76 7.27 5.35 4.42
CA SER A 76 8.53 5.19 5.18
C SER A 76 8.32 5.20 6.70
N ARG A 77 7.25 5.83 7.21
CA ARG A 77 6.91 5.78 8.64
C ARG A 77 6.47 4.40 9.10
N LEU A 78 5.84 3.60 8.22
CA LEU A 78 5.51 2.22 8.53
C LEU A 78 6.75 1.34 8.57
N PHE A 79 7.56 1.41 7.52
CA PHE A 79 8.71 0.50 7.36
C PHE A 79 9.99 0.98 8.05
N GLY A 80 9.99 2.15 8.68
CA GLY A 80 11.18 2.77 9.28
C GLY A 80 12.10 3.42 8.24
N GLN A 81 11.90 3.17 6.96
CA GLN A 81 12.60 3.75 5.81
C GLN A 81 11.83 3.41 4.51
N LEU A 82 12.25 3.92 3.37
CA LEU A 82 11.75 3.39 2.11
C LEU A 82 12.14 1.89 2.01
N PRO A 83 11.18 0.98 1.77
CA PRO A 83 11.44 -0.46 1.85
C PRO A 83 12.36 -1.00 0.74
N VAL A 84 12.66 -0.19 -0.27
CA VAL A 84 13.59 -0.48 -1.36
C VAL A 84 14.59 0.66 -1.51
N ARG A 85 15.81 0.34 -1.93
CA ARG A 85 16.87 1.37 -2.06
C ARG A 85 16.58 2.38 -3.16
N ARG A 86 15.92 1.95 -4.23
CA ARG A 86 15.52 2.77 -5.37
C ARG A 86 14.27 2.19 -6.01
N ALA A 87 13.36 3.05 -6.46
CA ALA A 87 12.22 2.66 -7.28
C ALA A 87 11.96 3.69 -8.38
N LEU A 88 11.39 3.24 -9.50
CA LEU A 88 10.91 4.10 -10.57
C LEU A 88 9.43 4.41 -10.33
N VAL A 89 9.06 5.69 -10.31
CA VAL A 89 7.66 6.13 -10.24
C VAL A 89 7.33 6.88 -11.53
N ILE A 90 6.33 6.40 -12.26
CA ILE A 90 5.89 6.99 -13.52
C ILE A 90 4.47 7.53 -13.33
N ALA A 91 4.29 8.85 -13.39
CA ALA A 91 2.99 9.49 -13.41
C ALA A 91 2.56 9.73 -14.86
N VAL A 92 1.39 9.21 -15.23
CA VAL A 92 0.85 9.23 -16.60
C VAL A 92 -0.46 10.02 -16.59
N PRO A 93 -0.60 11.09 -17.42
CA PRO A 93 -1.88 11.77 -17.57
C PRO A 93 -2.87 10.85 -18.29
N ALA A 94 -4.09 10.82 -17.79
CA ALA A 94 -5.18 10.04 -18.35
C ALA A 94 -6.48 10.85 -18.39
N ASP A 95 -7.37 10.50 -19.30
CA ASP A 95 -8.73 11.06 -19.34
C ASP A 95 -9.63 10.28 -18.39
N ARG A 96 -9.53 10.64 -17.10
CA ARG A 96 -10.32 9.99 -16.05
C ARG A 96 -10.64 10.99 -14.94
N ALA A 97 -11.85 10.90 -14.42
CA ALA A 97 -12.25 11.65 -13.24
C ALA A 97 -12.04 10.81 -11.97
N GLY A 98 -11.80 11.47 -10.85
CA GLY A 98 -11.68 10.83 -9.54
C GLY A 98 -10.24 10.53 -9.12
N PRO A 99 -10.06 9.70 -8.08
CA PRO A 99 -8.76 9.35 -7.57
C PRO A 99 -7.85 8.74 -8.62
N GLY A 100 -6.55 8.84 -8.44
CA GLY A 100 -5.57 8.16 -9.25
C GLY A 100 -5.84 6.65 -9.33
N PHE A 101 -5.29 6.02 -10.34
CA PHE A 101 -5.22 4.56 -10.44
C PHE A 101 -3.76 4.18 -10.59
N GLY A 102 -3.28 3.29 -9.76
CA GLY A 102 -1.89 2.90 -9.76
C GLY A 102 -1.67 1.40 -9.85
N MET A 103 -0.44 1.03 -10.06
CA MET A 103 0.04 -0.35 -10.04
C MET A 103 1.48 -0.36 -9.54
N ALA A 104 1.75 -1.14 -8.51
CA ALA A 104 3.11 -1.51 -8.14
C ALA A 104 3.56 -2.72 -8.96
N LEU A 105 4.69 -2.59 -9.61
CA LEU A 105 5.22 -3.56 -10.55
C LEU A 105 6.56 -4.11 -10.05
N ARG A 106 6.76 -5.39 -10.28
CA ARG A 106 8.00 -6.12 -10.04
C ARG A 106 8.44 -6.76 -11.35
N GLY A 107 9.63 -7.17 -11.41
CA GLY A 107 10.24 -7.71 -12.63
C GLY A 107 11.17 -6.68 -13.25
N GLY A 108 12.45 -6.91 -13.08
CA GLY A 108 13.49 -5.98 -13.46
C GLY A 108 13.68 -4.81 -12.49
N GLY A 109 13.09 -4.89 -11.28
CA GLY A 109 13.20 -3.89 -10.23
C GLY A 109 11.85 -3.27 -9.82
N PRO A 110 11.82 -2.58 -8.68
CA PRO A 110 10.61 -1.95 -8.17
C PRO A 110 10.18 -0.77 -9.03
N ALA A 111 8.93 -0.77 -9.49
CA ALA A 111 8.34 0.34 -10.20
C ALA A 111 6.88 0.58 -9.77
N VAL A 112 6.45 1.82 -9.83
CA VAL A 112 5.06 2.24 -9.61
C VAL A 112 4.63 3.07 -10.80
N VAL A 113 3.49 2.72 -11.40
CA VAL A 113 2.86 3.51 -12.46
C VAL A 113 1.55 4.05 -11.93
N ILE A 114 1.35 5.37 -12.04
CA ILE A 114 0.15 6.02 -11.56
C ILE A 114 -0.49 6.82 -12.70
N PHE A 115 -1.74 6.55 -12.97
CA PHE A 115 -2.57 7.28 -13.93
C PHE A 115 -3.37 8.33 -13.18
N LEU A 116 -3.22 9.60 -13.56
CA LEU A 116 -3.88 10.74 -12.97
C LEU A 116 -4.75 11.45 -14.00
N ASP A 117 -5.82 12.10 -13.54
CA ASP A 117 -6.53 13.04 -14.40
C ASP A 117 -5.55 14.11 -14.92
N ARG A 118 -5.58 14.35 -16.23
CA ARG A 118 -4.74 15.39 -16.85
C ARG A 118 -4.99 16.80 -16.31
N HIS A 119 -6.14 17.02 -15.67
CA HIS A 119 -6.55 18.27 -15.04
C HIS A 119 -6.45 18.23 -13.52
N VAL A 120 -5.69 17.28 -12.97
CA VAL A 120 -5.50 17.16 -11.52
C VAL A 120 -4.99 18.48 -10.94
N THR A 121 -5.55 18.86 -9.79
CA THR A 121 -5.14 20.07 -9.08
C THR A 121 -4.39 19.72 -7.80
N ARG A 122 -3.63 20.68 -7.24
CA ARG A 122 -2.98 20.51 -5.94
C ARG A 122 -3.99 20.14 -4.84
N GLU A 123 -5.20 20.69 -4.89
CA GLU A 123 -6.27 20.42 -3.93
C GLU A 123 -6.77 18.98 -4.07
N SER A 124 -7.02 18.48 -5.29
CA SER A 124 -7.42 17.09 -5.51
C SER A 124 -6.35 16.12 -5.07
N LEU A 125 -5.07 16.41 -5.33
CA LEU A 125 -3.92 15.61 -4.88
C LEU A 125 -3.74 15.61 -3.35
N ALA A 126 -4.18 16.65 -2.64
CA ALA A 126 -4.11 16.68 -1.19
C ALA A 126 -4.99 15.62 -0.53
N ASN A 127 -6.11 15.27 -1.17
CA ASN A 127 -7.04 14.24 -0.70
C ASN A 127 -6.81 12.86 -1.32
N ASP A 128 -6.04 12.78 -2.40
CA ASP A 128 -5.79 11.54 -3.12
C ASP A 128 -4.85 10.62 -2.31
N TRP A 129 -5.24 9.36 -2.20
CA TRP A 129 -4.55 8.33 -1.43
C TRP A 129 -3.64 7.43 -2.28
N THR A 130 -3.76 7.50 -3.61
CA THR A 130 -3.18 6.51 -4.54
C THR A 130 -1.67 6.39 -4.42
N ALA A 131 -0.92 7.52 -4.37
CA ALA A 131 0.54 7.42 -4.23
C ALA A 131 0.96 6.72 -2.94
N THR A 132 0.25 6.96 -1.83
CA THR A 132 0.54 6.29 -0.56
C THR A 132 0.30 4.79 -0.67
N HIS A 133 -0.82 4.38 -1.26
CA HIS A 133 -1.20 2.99 -1.46
C HIS A 133 -0.18 2.24 -2.32
N GLU A 134 0.15 2.78 -3.48
CA GLU A 134 1.09 2.14 -4.40
C GLU A 134 2.52 2.04 -3.83
N LEU A 135 2.93 3.03 -3.06
CA LEU A 135 4.25 3.01 -2.43
C LEU A 135 4.32 2.07 -1.22
N LEU A 136 3.19 1.78 -0.55
CA LEU A 136 3.12 0.73 0.47
C LEU A 136 3.37 -0.67 -0.11
N HIS A 137 2.93 -0.92 -1.33
CA HIS A 137 3.23 -2.18 -2.02
C HIS A 137 4.73 -2.46 -2.17
N LEU A 138 5.58 -1.44 -2.14
CA LEU A 138 7.03 -1.64 -2.19
C LEU A 138 7.57 -2.40 -0.97
N GLY A 139 6.83 -2.47 0.13
CA GLY A 139 7.22 -3.19 1.35
C GLY A 139 6.92 -4.69 1.34
N VAL A 140 6.20 -5.18 0.34
CA VAL A 140 5.83 -6.60 0.21
C VAL A 140 6.22 -7.09 -1.19
N PRO A 141 6.85 -8.26 -1.35
CA PRO A 141 7.11 -8.83 -2.67
C PRO A 141 5.80 -9.10 -3.41
N ARG A 142 5.90 -9.29 -4.72
CA ARG A 142 4.71 -9.63 -5.51
C ARG A 142 4.12 -10.94 -5.03
N LEU A 143 2.81 -10.96 -4.84
CA LEU A 143 2.04 -12.16 -4.54
C LEU A 143 1.24 -12.60 -5.78
N PRO A 144 0.91 -13.90 -5.88
CA PRO A 144 0.05 -14.40 -6.95
C PRO A 144 -1.40 -13.88 -6.79
N PRO A 145 -2.21 -13.90 -7.87
CA PRO A 145 -3.56 -13.33 -7.86
C PRO A 145 -4.48 -13.88 -6.75
N GLU A 146 -4.37 -15.15 -6.42
CA GLU A 146 -5.14 -15.80 -5.34
C GLU A 146 -4.87 -15.19 -3.96
N ASP A 147 -3.74 -14.52 -3.80
CA ASP A 147 -3.32 -13.87 -2.56
C ASP A 147 -3.50 -12.34 -2.60
N ALA A 148 -4.23 -11.82 -3.58
CA ALA A 148 -4.53 -10.40 -3.70
C ALA A 148 -5.20 -9.84 -2.42
N TRP A 149 -5.99 -10.63 -1.71
CA TRP A 149 -6.59 -10.25 -0.43
C TRP A 149 -5.56 -9.78 0.59
N LEU A 150 -4.38 -10.41 0.64
CA LEU A 150 -3.31 -10.02 1.56
C LEU A 150 -2.55 -8.80 1.03
N PHE A 151 -2.15 -8.84 -0.24
CA PHE A 151 -1.36 -7.80 -0.88
C PHE A 151 -2.09 -6.45 -0.87
N GLU A 152 -3.32 -6.45 -1.38
CA GLU A 152 -4.16 -5.26 -1.44
C GLU A 152 -4.76 -4.88 -0.07
N GLY A 153 -5.06 -5.89 0.74
CA GLY A 153 -5.61 -5.68 2.07
C GLY A 153 -4.65 -4.95 3.01
N LEU A 154 -3.38 -5.35 3.05
CA LEU A 154 -2.35 -4.64 3.82
C LEU A 154 -2.20 -3.19 3.33
N ALA A 155 -2.10 -2.99 2.02
CA ALA A 155 -1.97 -1.66 1.45
C ALA A 155 -3.20 -0.79 1.75
N SER A 156 -4.42 -1.32 1.61
CA SER A 156 -5.68 -0.58 1.89
C SER A 156 -5.80 -0.17 3.35
N TYR A 157 -5.48 -1.07 4.30
CA TYR A 157 -5.49 -0.75 5.72
C TYR A 157 -4.45 0.32 6.07
N TYR A 158 -3.21 0.07 5.69
CA TYR A 158 -2.11 0.97 6.05
C TYR A 158 -2.13 2.30 5.30
N THR A 159 -2.78 2.40 4.15
CA THR A 159 -2.99 3.69 3.47
C THR A 159 -3.62 4.71 4.43
N GLU A 160 -4.67 4.34 5.14
CA GLU A 160 -5.35 5.26 6.06
C GLU A 160 -4.53 5.49 7.34
N VAL A 161 -3.91 4.44 7.87
CA VAL A 161 -3.07 4.51 9.06
C VAL A 161 -1.87 5.45 8.87
N VAL A 162 -1.09 5.24 7.80
CA VAL A 162 0.13 6.07 7.60
C VAL A 162 -0.19 7.50 7.21
N ARG A 163 -1.31 7.75 6.51
CA ARG A 163 -1.79 9.11 6.20
C ARG A 163 -2.16 9.86 7.48
N ALA A 164 -2.83 9.20 8.43
CA ALA A 164 -3.11 9.78 9.74
C ALA A 164 -1.82 10.06 10.52
N ARG A 165 -0.93 9.10 10.59
CA ARG A 165 0.37 9.23 11.28
C ARG A 165 1.27 10.31 10.70
N ALA A 166 1.14 10.56 9.39
CA ALA A 166 1.85 11.64 8.70
C ALA A 166 1.15 13.01 8.85
N GLY A 167 -0.03 13.06 9.46
CA GLY A 167 -0.81 14.29 9.60
C GLY A 167 -1.49 14.76 8.30
N SER A 168 -1.52 13.91 7.25
CA SER A 168 -2.21 14.22 5.99
C SER A 168 -3.73 14.22 6.16
N ILE A 169 -4.24 13.41 7.07
CA ILE A 169 -5.64 13.36 7.51
C ILE A 169 -5.69 13.22 9.03
N SER A 170 -6.82 13.57 9.63
CA SER A 170 -7.01 13.36 11.06
C SER A 170 -7.25 11.86 11.37
N PRO A 171 -6.98 11.39 12.62
CA PRO A 171 -7.33 10.04 13.06
C PRO A 171 -8.81 9.71 12.85
N ALA A 172 -9.71 10.65 13.13
CA ALA A 172 -11.14 10.47 12.91
C ALA A 172 -11.47 10.26 11.43
N ARG A 173 -10.82 11.01 10.53
CA ARG A 173 -10.99 10.85 9.09
C ARG A 173 -10.44 9.50 8.59
N ALA A 174 -9.32 9.05 9.12
CA ALA A 174 -8.77 7.74 8.78
C ALA A 174 -9.73 6.60 9.20
N TYR A 175 -10.25 6.64 10.42
CA TYR A 175 -11.25 5.66 10.85
C TYR A 175 -12.55 5.75 10.04
N GLN A 176 -12.98 6.96 9.66
CA GLN A 176 -14.14 7.12 8.76
C GLN A 176 -13.91 6.39 7.43
N HIS A 177 -12.74 6.60 6.80
CA HIS A 177 -12.40 5.91 5.54
C HIS A 177 -12.35 4.39 5.70
N LEU A 178 -11.82 3.88 6.84
CA LEU A 178 -11.84 2.46 7.15
C LEU A 178 -13.27 1.93 7.29
N LEU A 179 -14.15 2.63 8.02
CA LEU A 179 -15.55 2.25 8.17
C LEU A 179 -16.29 2.24 6.82
N GLU A 180 -16.12 3.30 6.02
CA GLU A 180 -16.69 3.39 4.66
C GLU A 180 -16.19 2.26 3.75
N GLY A 181 -14.89 1.94 3.85
CA GLY A 181 -14.27 0.87 3.10
C GLY A 181 -14.78 -0.50 3.50
N PHE A 182 -14.84 -0.79 4.79
CA PHE A 182 -15.41 -2.04 5.31
C PHE A 182 -16.86 -2.22 4.89
N GLU A 183 -17.67 -1.16 4.95
CA GLU A 183 -19.06 -1.22 4.49
C GLU A 183 -19.14 -1.45 2.98
N ARG A 184 -18.29 -0.80 2.20
CA ARG A 184 -18.20 -1.02 0.74
C ARG A 184 -17.81 -2.45 0.41
N GLY A 185 -16.87 -3.04 1.15
CA GLY A 185 -16.49 -4.46 1.00
C GLY A 185 -17.62 -5.41 1.42
N ARG A 186 -18.34 -5.09 2.49
CA ARG A 186 -19.48 -5.86 3.01
C ARG A 186 -20.67 -5.84 2.05
N SER A 187 -21.01 -4.66 1.54
CA SER A 187 -22.13 -4.46 0.60
C SER A 187 -21.88 -5.09 -0.78
N ASN A 188 -20.63 -5.45 -1.07
CA ASN A 188 -20.26 -6.19 -2.27
C ASN A 188 -20.44 -7.69 -2.00
N GLU A 189 -21.69 -8.13 -1.89
CA GLU A 189 -22.02 -9.53 -1.60
C GLU A 189 -21.47 -10.49 -2.66
N SER A 190 -21.07 -11.68 -2.22
CA SER A 190 -20.57 -12.72 -3.10
C SER A 190 -21.06 -14.10 -2.65
N SER A 191 -21.30 -14.97 -3.64
CA SER A 191 -21.52 -16.39 -3.42
C SER A 191 -20.23 -17.19 -3.22
N LEU A 192 -19.08 -16.57 -3.46
CA LEU A 192 -17.75 -17.17 -3.33
C LEU A 192 -17.14 -16.89 -1.97
N SER A 193 -16.20 -17.73 -1.56
CA SER A 193 -15.32 -17.46 -0.44
C SER A 193 -14.37 -16.30 -0.75
N LEU A 194 -13.77 -15.67 0.28
CA LEU A 194 -12.78 -14.63 0.03
C LEU A 194 -11.58 -15.14 -0.78
N ARG A 195 -11.17 -16.38 -0.56
CA ARG A 195 -10.12 -17.05 -1.33
C ARG A 195 -10.46 -17.12 -2.83
N ASP A 196 -11.65 -17.62 -3.14
CA ASP A 196 -12.11 -17.76 -4.53
C ASP A 196 -12.34 -16.40 -5.19
N GLU A 197 -12.88 -15.43 -4.45
CA GLU A 197 -13.01 -14.04 -4.93
C GLU A 197 -11.66 -13.41 -5.23
N SER A 198 -10.65 -13.65 -4.39
CA SER A 198 -9.31 -13.15 -4.62
C SER A 198 -8.73 -13.68 -5.93
N SER A 199 -8.83 -14.98 -6.18
CA SER A 199 -8.31 -15.62 -7.40
C SER A 199 -9.01 -15.12 -8.68
N GLN A 200 -10.30 -14.75 -8.58
CA GLN A 200 -11.13 -14.32 -9.70
C GLN A 200 -11.38 -12.81 -9.73
N MET A 201 -10.67 -12.03 -8.90
CA MET A 201 -10.93 -10.62 -8.64
C MET A 201 -11.03 -9.77 -9.92
N HIS A 202 -10.12 -9.97 -10.85
CA HIS A 202 -10.09 -9.21 -12.10
C HIS A 202 -11.24 -9.57 -13.06
N GLU A 203 -11.56 -10.86 -13.18
CA GLU A 203 -12.67 -11.34 -14.00
C GLU A 203 -14.01 -10.83 -13.50
N ARG A 204 -14.22 -10.93 -12.19
CA ARG A 204 -15.46 -10.58 -11.51
C ARG A 204 -15.57 -9.09 -11.18
N ARG A 205 -14.46 -8.36 -11.30
CA ARG A 205 -14.36 -6.95 -10.88
C ARG A 205 -14.71 -6.74 -9.39
N SER A 206 -14.42 -7.74 -8.57
CA SER A 206 -14.74 -7.77 -7.14
C SER A 206 -13.69 -7.07 -6.25
N PHE A 207 -13.01 -6.06 -6.78
CA PHE A 207 -11.92 -5.33 -6.12
C PHE A 207 -12.28 -4.85 -4.71
N TYR A 208 -13.43 -4.20 -4.54
CA TYR A 208 -13.84 -3.70 -3.22
C TYR A 208 -14.02 -4.80 -2.19
N ARG A 209 -14.56 -5.95 -2.62
CA ARG A 209 -14.73 -7.10 -1.74
C ARG A 209 -13.40 -7.61 -1.24
N VAL A 210 -12.46 -7.85 -2.15
CA VAL A 210 -11.16 -8.44 -1.85
C VAL A 210 -10.29 -7.48 -1.05
N TYR A 211 -10.16 -6.24 -1.48
CA TYR A 211 -9.34 -5.21 -0.83
C TYR A 211 -9.79 -4.97 0.62
N TRP A 212 -11.08 -4.73 0.83
CA TRP A 212 -11.59 -4.35 2.14
C TRP A 212 -11.79 -5.53 3.08
N ALA A 213 -12.05 -6.76 2.57
CA ALA A 213 -11.98 -7.95 3.41
C ALA A 213 -10.55 -8.21 3.87
N GLY A 214 -9.57 -8.11 3.00
CA GLY A 214 -8.15 -8.19 3.36
C GLY A 214 -7.73 -7.10 4.36
N ALA A 215 -8.16 -5.85 4.15
CA ALA A 215 -7.95 -4.75 5.10
C ALA A 215 -8.58 -5.02 6.48
N ALA A 216 -9.76 -5.65 6.50
CA ALA A 216 -10.41 -6.06 7.74
C ALA A 216 -9.56 -7.13 8.49
N LEU A 217 -8.96 -8.09 7.78
CA LEU A 217 -8.07 -9.08 8.39
C LEU A 217 -6.80 -8.42 8.95
N ALA A 218 -6.20 -7.48 8.22
CA ALA A 218 -5.04 -6.71 8.70
C ALA A 218 -5.39 -5.89 9.96
N PHE A 219 -6.54 -5.20 9.96
CA PHE A 219 -7.04 -4.46 11.11
C PHE A 219 -7.28 -5.35 12.33
N LEU A 220 -7.95 -6.49 12.17
CA LEU A 220 -8.17 -7.46 13.24
C LEU A 220 -6.87 -7.97 13.83
N THR A 221 -5.89 -8.28 12.96
CA THR A 221 -4.56 -8.73 13.37
C THR A 221 -3.81 -7.65 14.14
N ASP A 222 -3.82 -6.39 13.67
CA ASP A 222 -3.12 -5.28 14.35
C ASP A 222 -3.72 -4.99 15.73
N VAL A 223 -5.05 -5.02 15.85
CA VAL A 223 -5.73 -4.86 17.15
C VAL A 223 -5.38 -6.00 18.09
N GLU A 224 -5.38 -7.25 17.62
CA GLU A 224 -5.06 -8.41 18.46
C GLU A 224 -3.61 -8.40 18.91
N ALA A 225 -2.67 -8.11 18.03
CA ALA A 225 -1.26 -7.97 18.38
C ALA A 225 -1.04 -6.91 19.47
N ARG A 226 -1.72 -5.77 19.36
CA ARG A 226 -1.62 -4.68 20.37
C ARG A 226 -2.27 -5.03 21.73
N ARG A 227 -3.22 -5.97 21.77
CA ARG A 227 -3.80 -6.46 23.03
C ARG A 227 -2.82 -7.27 23.86
N THR A 228 -1.89 -7.95 23.21
CA THR A 228 -0.93 -8.83 23.89
C THR A 228 0.29 -8.10 24.46
N SER A 229 0.39 -6.77 24.28
CA SER A 229 1.55 -5.96 24.68
C SER A 229 2.89 -6.46 24.12
N GLY A 230 2.84 -7.26 23.07
CA GLY A 230 3.99 -7.79 22.34
C GLY A 230 4.38 -6.93 21.14
N PRO A 231 5.13 -7.52 20.18
CA PRO A 231 5.40 -6.89 18.90
C PRO A 231 4.10 -6.54 18.16
N THR A 232 4.08 -5.42 17.46
CA THR A 232 2.93 -4.94 16.67
C THR A 232 3.03 -5.40 15.23
N LEU A 233 1.91 -5.33 14.49
CA LEU A 233 1.93 -5.58 13.05
C LEU A 233 2.89 -4.61 12.32
N ASP A 234 3.05 -3.37 12.81
CA ASP A 234 4.03 -2.42 12.30
C ASP A 234 5.45 -2.99 12.39
N SER A 235 5.87 -3.46 13.58
CA SER A 235 7.21 -4.01 13.77
C SER A 235 7.45 -5.29 12.97
N ALA A 236 6.42 -6.12 12.81
CA ALA A 236 6.49 -7.31 11.98
C ALA A 236 6.67 -6.96 10.49
N LEU A 237 5.95 -5.96 9.99
CA LEU A 237 6.10 -5.47 8.61
C LEU A 237 7.45 -4.78 8.38
N GLN A 238 7.99 -4.06 9.38
CA GLN A 238 9.34 -3.49 9.30
C GLN A 238 10.40 -4.59 9.15
N ALA A 239 10.33 -5.61 10.01
CA ALA A 239 11.24 -6.75 9.94
C ALA A 239 11.11 -7.51 8.60
N PHE A 240 9.88 -7.70 8.13
CA PHE A 240 9.59 -8.34 6.86
C PHE A 240 10.14 -7.52 5.67
N ALA A 241 9.89 -6.23 5.63
CA ALA A 241 10.38 -5.37 4.56
C ALA A 241 11.92 -5.34 4.51
N ALA A 242 12.57 -5.31 5.66
CA ALA A 242 14.04 -5.28 5.75
C ALA A 242 14.70 -6.53 5.18
N CYS A 243 14.06 -7.72 5.28
CA CYS A 243 14.62 -8.95 4.71
C CYS A 243 14.17 -9.20 3.26
N CYS A 244 12.93 -8.85 2.96
CA CYS A 244 12.23 -9.59 1.94
C CYS A 244 11.52 -8.71 0.89
N ALA A 245 11.37 -7.40 1.10
CA ALA A 245 10.66 -6.50 0.18
C ALA A 245 11.25 -6.49 -1.23
N ALA A 246 12.58 -6.59 -1.36
CA ALA A 246 13.27 -6.62 -2.64
C ALA A 246 13.50 -8.04 -3.18
N SER A 247 12.89 -9.06 -2.58
CA SER A 247 13.06 -10.46 -3.00
C SER A 247 12.45 -10.68 -4.38
N GLU A 248 13.19 -11.37 -5.24
CA GLU A 248 12.77 -11.85 -6.55
C GLU A 248 12.25 -13.31 -6.50
N GLU A 249 12.22 -13.92 -5.31
CA GLU A 249 11.68 -15.27 -5.11
C GLU A 249 10.16 -15.29 -5.25
N ASP A 250 9.63 -16.48 -5.52
CA ASP A 250 8.19 -16.72 -5.51
C ASP A 250 7.65 -16.67 -4.09
N TRP A 251 6.82 -15.69 -3.81
CA TRP A 251 6.15 -15.50 -2.54
C TRP A 251 4.66 -15.80 -2.69
N ASN A 252 4.07 -16.29 -1.61
CA ASN A 252 2.63 -16.46 -1.45
C ASN A 252 2.18 -16.01 -0.06
N ALA A 253 0.88 -15.94 0.18
CA ALA A 253 0.34 -15.49 1.46
C ALA A 253 0.82 -16.34 2.62
N GLU A 254 0.86 -17.67 2.49
CA GLU A 254 1.30 -18.58 3.56
C GLU A 254 2.71 -18.24 4.04
N ARG A 255 3.62 -18.02 3.10
CA ARG A 255 5.01 -17.66 3.39
C ARG A 255 5.13 -16.27 4.05
N VAL A 256 4.36 -15.29 3.58
CA VAL A 256 4.31 -13.94 4.19
C VAL A 256 3.76 -14.04 5.61
N LEU A 257 2.62 -14.72 5.81
CA LEU A 257 2.00 -14.88 7.12
C LEU A 257 2.94 -15.57 8.11
N ALA A 258 3.64 -16.63 7.68
CA ALA A 258 4.62 -17.31 8.53
C ALA A 258 5.75 -16.39 9.01
N HIS A 259 6.19 -15.43 8.19
CA HIS A 259 7.17 -14.42 8.59
C HIS A 259 6.59 -13.39 9.55
N LEU A 260 5.39 -12.87 9.26
CA LEU A 260 4.73 -11.89 10.12
C LEU A 260 4.42 -12.47 11.50
N ASP A 261 3.83 -13.66 11.54
CA ASP A 261 3.44 -14.33 12.80
C ASP A 261 4.66 -14.70 13.65
N ARG A 262 5.78 -15.10 13.03
CA ARG A 262 7.04 -15.31 13.74
C ARG A 262 7.53 -14.01 14.39
N SER A 263 7.42 -12.90 13.70
CA SER A 263 7.81 -11.58 14.23
C SER A 263 6.84 -11.08 15.30
N LEU A 264 5.56 -11.45 15.20
CA LEU A 264 4.53 -11.15 16.21
C LEU A 264 4.66 -12.03 17.47
N GLY A 265 5.35 -13.18 17.37
CA GLY A 265 5.46 -14.15 18.45
C GLY A 265 4.20 -15.01 18.66
N ALA A 266 3.19 -14.86 17.79
CA ALA A 266 1.93 -15.61 17.82
C ALA A 266 1.28 -15.65 16.42
N PRO A 267 0.45 -16.68 16.11
CA PRO A 267 -0.14 -16.88 14.79
C PRO A 267 -1.34 -15.95 14.50
N HIS A 268 -1.28 -14.70 14.94
CA HIS A 268 -2.41 -13.77 14.88
C HIS A 268 -2.96 -13.58 13.47
N PHE A 269 -2.10 -13.41 12.47
CA PHE A 269 -2.56 -13.21 11.10
C PHE A 269 -3.04 -14.53 10.48
N THR A 270 -2.31 -15.62 10.68
CA THR A 270 -2.71 -16.95 10.21
C THR A 270 -4.06 -17.37 10.80
N GLU A 271 -4.35 -17.04 12.07
CA GLU A 271 -5.65 -17.32 12.69
C GLU A 271 -6.79 -16.53 12.04
N GLN A 272 -6.58 -15.26 11.72
CA GLN A 272 -7.58 -14.48 11.00
C GLN A 272 -7.80 -15.04 9.58
N ALA A 273 -6.72 -15.38 8.88
CA ALA A 273 -6.81 -15.98 7.55
C ALA A 273 -7.60 -17.30 7.57
N ARG A 274 -7.28 -18.22 8.49
CA ARG A 274 -8.00 -19.49 8.65
C ARG A 274 -9.48 -19.29 8.99
N ARG A 275 -9.79 -18.27 9.76
CA ARG A 275 -11.18 -17.98 10.16
C ARG A 275 -12.03 -17.47 9.00
N TRP A 276 -11.47 -16.69 8.06
CA TRP A 276 -12.26 -15.91 7.13
C TRP A 276 -12.06 -16.24 5.65
N LEU A 277 -10.90 -16.78 5.23
CA LEU A 277 -10.62 -16.97 3.81
C LEU A 277 -11.61 -17.91 3.11
N ASP A 278 -12.05 -18.96 3.79
CA ASP A 278 -12.95 -19.96 3.22
C ASP A 278 -14.44 -19.64 3.50
N ARG A 279 -14.73 -18.43 4.01
CA ARG A 279 -16.07 -17.94 4.27
C ARG A 279 -16.56 -17.00 3.16
N ARG A 280 -17.89 -16.99 2.98
CA ARG A 280 -18.58 -16.07 2.08
C ARG A 280 -18.90 -14.74 2.75
N GLU A 281 -19.05 -14.76 4.08
CA GLU A 281 -19.36 -13.59 4.87
C GLU A 281 -18.14 -12.64 4.92
N PHE A 282 -18.42 -11.35 5.03
CA PHE A 282 -17.40 -10.37 5.33
C PHE A 282 -16.90 -10.52 6.78
N PRO A 283 -15.60 -10.28 7.08
CA PRO A 283 -15.08 -10.38 8.44
C PRO A 283 -15.91 -9.56 9.44
N ALA A 284 -16.25 -10.16 10.59
CA ALA A 284 -17.03 -9.52 11.62
C ALA A 284 -16.18 -8.51 12.41
N LEU A 285 -16.52 -7.23 12.35
CA LEU A 285 -15.77 -6.13 12.95
C LEU A 285 -16.46 -5.49 14.15
N ASP A 286 -17.77 -5.69 14.32
CA ASP A 286 -18.59 -4.96 15.29
C ASP A 286 -18.10 -5.08 16.74
N GLY A 287 -17.67 -6.27 17.15
CA GLY A 287 -17.11 -6.50 18.48
C GLY A 287 -15.80 -5.75 18.72
N VAL A 288 -14.92 -5.74 17.72
CA VAL A 288 -13.63 -5.05 17.80
C VAL A 288 -13.86 -3.54 17.77
N LEU A 289 -14.66 -3.02 16.85
CA LEU A 289 -14.97 -1.59 16.77
C LEU A 289 -15.59 -1.07 18.07
N ARG A 290 -16.56 -1.78 18.65
CA ARG A 290 -17.12 -1.44 19.98
C ARG A 290 -16.04 -1.43 21.06
N SER A 291 -15.14 -2.42 21.07
CA SER A 291 -14.08 -2.48 22.08
C SER A 291 -13.06 -1.33 21.97
N LEU A 292 -12.91 -0.77 20.77
CA LEU A 292 -12.09 0.42 20.50
C LEU A 292 -12.85 1.74 20.71
N GLY A 293 -14.18 1.68 20.92
CA GLY A 293 -15.03 2.86 21.02
C GLY A 293 -15.17 3.61 19.68
N VAL A 294 -15.16 2.90 18.56
CA VAL A 294 -15.33 3.45 17.22
C VAL A 294 -16.72 3.09 16.69
N ALA A 295 -17.49 4.07 16.27
CA ALA A 295 -18.79 3.88 15.65
C ALA A 295 -19.00 4.85 14.49
N PRO A 296 -19.82 4.49 13.47
CA PRO A 296 -20.25 5.46 12.47
C PRO A 296 -21.25 6.43 13.08
N GLY A 297 -21.06 7.71 12.83
CA GLY A 297 -22.01 8.77 13.17
C GLY A 297 -23.13 8.92 12.14
N PRO A 298 -24.10 9.82 12.38
CA PRO A 298 -25.28 10.00 11.53
C PRO A 298 -24.98 10.43 10.09
N ARG A 299 -23.82 11.02 9.84
CA ARG A 299 -23.36 11.45 8.51
C ARG A 299 -22.21 10.59 7.97
N GLY A 300 -21.96 9.42 8.58
CA GLY A 300 -20.88 8.52 8.23
C GLY A 300 -19.51 8.86 8.84
N GLU A 301 -19.39 9.98 9.59
CA GLU A 301 -18.18 10.33 10.31
C GLU A 301 -17.84 9.28 11.39
N ALA A 302 -16.55 9.10 11.69
CA ALA A 302 -16.17 8.23 12.81
C ALA A 302 -16.36 8.98 14.14
N ILE A 303 -17.13 8.40 15.03
CA ILE A 303 -17.34 8.89 16.40
C ILE A 303 -16.53 8.03 17.36
N PHE A 304 -15.83 8.69 18.29
CA PHE A 304 -15.06 8.04 19.33
C PHE A 304 -15.74 8.17 20.68
N GLY A 305 -15.93 7.03 21.35
CA GLY A 305 -16.43 6.94 22.71
C GLY A 305 -15.41 6.33 23.66
N PRO A 306 -15.68 6.39 24.97
CA PRO A 306 -14.91 5.64 25.96
C PRO A 306 -15.07 4.15 25.72
N ALA A 307 -13.97 3.40 25.78
CA ALA A 307 -13.99 1.95 25.56
C ALA A 307 -12.78 1.28 26.19
N LEU A 308 -12.87 -0.04 26.41
CA LEU A 308 -11.82 -0.84 27.03
C LEU A 308 -10.47 -0.71 26.33
N ASN A 309 -10.49 -0.68 25.01
CA ASN A 309 -9.30 -0.64 24.17
C ASN A 309 -9.13 0.71 23.44
N ALA A 310 -9.66 1.81 24.01
CA ALA A 310 -9.51 3.14 23.42
C ALA A 310 -8.02 3.53 23.19
N ALA A 311 -7.13 3.13 24.09
CA ALA A 311 -5.70 3.35 23.93
C ALA A 311 -5.12 2.65 22.70
N ILE A 312 -5.63 1.47 22.31
CA ILE A 312 -5.22 0.78 21.09
C ILE A 312 -5.69 1.56 19.86
N ARG A 313 -6.94 2.04 19.85
CA ARG A 313 -7.47 2.94 18.81
C ARG A 313 -6.52 4.11 18.57
N ASP A 314 -6.16 4.79 19.64
CA ASP A 314 -5.33 5.98 19.57
C ASP A 314 -3.89 5.64 19.12
N ALA A 315 -3.33 4.53 19.60
CA ALA A 315 -2.01 4.05 19.25
C ALA A 315 -1.88 3.63 17.75
N ILE A 316 -2.94 3.07 17.14
CA ILE A 316 -2.96 2.73 15.72
C ILE A 316 -2.70 3.98 14.87
N MET A 317 -3.31 5.11 15.20
CA MET A 317 -3.23 6.35 14.43
C MET A 317 -2.22 7.36 14.99
N ALA A 318 -1.50 7.02 16.06
CA ALA A 318 -0.54 7.92 16.69
C ALA A 318 0.58 8.33 15.71
N PRO A 319 1.00 9.59 15.70
CA PRO A 319 2.12 10.03 14.88
C PRO A 319 3.36 9.17 15.11
N ALA A 320 3.91 8.62 14.04
CA ALA A 320 5.19 7.94 14.09
C ALA A 320 6.31 8.92 13.70
N PRO A 321 7.44 8.96 14.41
CA PRO A 321 8.55 9.80 14.02
C PRO A 321 9.04 9.43 12.62
N LEU A 322 9.50 10.43 11.85
CA LEU A 322 10.25 10.12 10.64
C LEU A 322 11.53 9.38 11.04
N PRO A 323 11.91 8.34 10.30
CA PRO A 323 13.22 7.73 10.47
C PRO A 323 14.30 8.82 10.33
N ALA A 324 15.31 8.78 11.18
CA ALA A 324 16.44 9.68 11.02
C ALA A 324 17.08 9.47 9.66
N ALA A 325 17.35 10.54 8.92
CA ALA A 325 18.13 10.48 7.70
C ALA A 325 19.53 9.93 8.05
N ARG A 326 19.86 8.77 7.55
CA ARG A 326 21.19 8.19 7.63
C ARG A 326 22.03 8.56 6.42
#